data_600a6e5f1806533d49e2031ac1166750
#
_entry.id   600a6e5f1806533d49e2031ac1166750
#
_cell.length_a   1.000
_cell.length_b   1.000
_cell.length_c   1.000
_cell.angle_alpha   90.00
_cell.angle_beta   90.00
_cell.angle_gamma   90.00
#
_symmetry.space_group_name_H-M   'P 1'
#
loop_
_entity.id
_entity.type
_entity.pdbx_description
1 polymer ?
#
loop_
_entity_poly.entity_id
_entity_poly.type
_entity_poly.pdbx_seq_one_letter_code
_entity_poly.pdbx_strand_id
1 'polypeptide(L)'
;MSSLSATGLKKRYKSREVVKDVSFEVANGEIVGLLGPNGAGKTTCFYMVVGLVGADAGRIAIGGEDVTSHPIHRRARLGLSYLPQEASVFRKLTVAENVRAVLELQGLTKAQIEERLVQLLDELGIAGLAPNPALSLSGGERRRVEIARALASDPKFILLDEPFAGVDPIAVLDIQKIIRFLKDRGIGVLITDHSVRETLGICDRAYIISDGSVLKSGTPEAIVADESVRRVYLGEHFRL
;
A
#
# COMPACT_ATOMS: atom_id res chain seq x y z
N MET A 1 19.86 -3.02 -3.94
CA MET A 1 18.55 -2.31 -3.79
C MET A 1 17.83 -2.92 -2.60
N SER A 2 17.13 -2.11 -1.81
CA SER A 2 16.36 -2.64 -0.68
C SER A 2 15.06 -3.25 -1.23
N SER A 3 14.56 -4.34 -0.63
CA SER A 3 13.27 -4.93 -0.98
C SER A 3 12.46 -5.25 0.26
N LEU A 4 11.14 -5.28 0.08
CA LEU A 4 10.17 -5.87 0.99
C LEU A 4 9.84 -7.26 0.45
N SER A 5 10.12 -8.31 1.20
CA SER A 5 9.86 -9.68 0.77
C SER A 5 9.01 -10.45 1.76
N ALA A 6 8.15 -11.31 1.21
CA ALA A 6 7.38 -12.30 1.92
C ALA A 6 7.66 -13.66 1.28
N THR A 7 8.06 -14.65 2.06
CA THR A 7 8.46 -15.97 1.55
C THR A 7 7.76 -17.08 2.32
N GLY A 8 7.07 -17.95 1.61
CA GLY A 8 6.44 -19.14 2.16
C GLY A 8 5.39 -18.84 3.24
N LEU A 9 4.66 -17.73 3.11
CA LEU A 9 3.66 -17.33 4.11
C LEU A 9 2.54 -18.35 4.23
N LYS A 10 2.20 -18.71 5.48
CA LYS A 10 1.08 -19.57 5.80
C LYS A 10 0.22 -18.93 6.89
N LYS A 11 -1.10 -19.13 6.77
CA LYS A 11 -2.06 -18.71 7.80
C LYS A 11 -3.28 -19.60 7.83
N ARG A 12 -3.62 -20.05 9.03
CA ARG A 12 -4.81 -20.83 9.32
C ARG A 12 -5.69 -20.12 10.33
N TYR A 13 -6.96 -20.11 10.11
CA TYR A 13 -7.97 -19.69 11.07
C TYR A 13 -8.85 -20.89 11.44
N LYS A 14 -8.74 -21.36 12.67
CA LYS A 14 -9.40 -22.61 13.11
C LYS A 14 -9.03 -23.79 12.20
N SER A 15 -10.02 -24.39 11.52
CA SER A 15 -9.82 -25.50 10.58
C SER A 15 -9.49 -25.07 9.15
N ARG A 16 -9.68 -23.78 8.79
CA ARG A 16 -9.49 -23.27 7.42
C ARG A 16 -8.09 -22.70 7.24
N GLU A 17 -7.35 -23.27 6.30
CA GLU A 17 -6.08 -22.71 5.83
C GLU A 17 -6.40 -21.66 4.76
N VAL A 18 -6.16 -20.37 5.09
CA VAL A 18 -6.49 -19.23 4.24
C VAL A 18 -5.32 -18.83 3.36
N VAL A 19 -4.10 -18.98 3.88
CA VAL A 19 -2.85 -18.80 3.14
C VAL A 19 -2.04 -20.08 3.29
N LYS A 20 -1.74 -20.74 2.17
CA LYS A 20 -1.11 -22.06 2.14
C LYS A 20 0.38 -21.99 1.86
N ASP A 21 0.76 -21.17 0.86
CA ASP A 21 2.14 -20.91 0.47
C ASP A 21 2.17 -19.67 -0.45
N VAL A 22 2.42 -18.50 0.14
CA VAL A 22 2.44 -17.26 -0.63
C VAL A 22 3.80 -16.60 -0.49
N SER A 23 4.44 -16.35 -1.63
CA SER A 23 5.72 -15.62 -1.72
C SER A 23 5.59 -14.48 -2.72
N PHE A 24 6.07 -13.30 -2.34
CA PHE A 24 6.14 -12.12 -3.21
C PHE A 24 7.22 -11.15 -2.72
N GLU A 25 7.59 -10.24 -3.59
CA GLU A 25 8.60 -9.23 -3.32
C GLU A 25 8.21 -7.90 -3.96
N VAL A 26 8.62 -6.81 -3.32
CA VAL A 26 8.47 -5.43 -3.83
C VAL A 26 9.84 -4.77 -3.73
N ALA A 27 10.38 -4.29 -4.85
CA ALA A 27 11.61 -3.52 -4.86
C ALA A 27 11.34 -2.03 -4.58
N ASN A 28 12.38 -1.29 -4.16
CA ASN A 28 12.30 0.16 -4.12
C ASN A 28 12.00 0.73 -5.52
N GLY A 29 11.07 1.67 -5.62
CA GLY A 29 10.65 2.27 -6.88
C GLY A 29 9.85 1.32 -7.79
N GLU A 30 9.23 0.30 -7.23
CA GLU A 30 8.37 -0.65 -7.94
C GLU A 30 6.92 -0.56 -7.41
N ILE A 31 5.94 -0.64 -8.31
CA ILE A 31 4.53 -0.80 -7.96
C ILE A 31 4.13 -2.24 -8.20
N VAL A 32 3.72 -2.93 -7.13
CA VAL A 32 3.33 -4.35 -7.17
C VAL A 32 1.87 -4.50 -6.77
N GLY A 33 1.09 -5.21 -7.59
CA GLY A 33 -0.29 -5.59 -7.30
C GLY A 33 -0.38 -6.96 -6.63
N LEU A 34 -1.14 -7.08 -5.54
CA LEU A 34 -1.50 -8.34 -4.91
C LEU A 34 -2.99 -8.58 -5.16
N LEU A 35 -3.32 -9.31 -6.22
CA LEU A 35 -4.66 -9.42 -6.79
C LEU A 35 -5.20 -10.85 -6.70
N GLY A 36 -6.49 -11.04 -7.01
CA GLY A 36 -7.14 -12.35 -7.02
C GLY A 36 -8.59 -12.28 -6.56
N PRO A 37 -9.36 -13.37 -6.66
CA PRO A 37 -10.76 -13.40 -6.28
C PRO A 37 -11.00 -13.19 -4.78
N ASN A 38 -12.27 -12.93 -4.42
CA ASN A 38 -12.66 -12.80 -3.02
C ASN A 38 -12.38 -14.09 -2.25
N GLY A 39 -11.84 -13.96 -1.03
CA GLY A 39 -11.49 -15.11 -0.19
C GLY A 39 -10.20 -15.83 -0.58
N ALA A 40 -9.44 -15.36 -1.58
CA ALA A 40 -8.17 -15.96 -2.01
C ALA A 40 -7.03 -15.85 -0.99
N GLY A 41 -7.17 -14.99 0.05
CA GLY A 41 -6.14 -14.79 1.07
C GLY A 41 -5.35 -13.47 0.95
N LYS A 42 -5.65 -12.60 -0.04
CA LYS A 42 -4.96 -11.33 -0.28
C LYS A 42 -4.84 -10.46 0.97
N THR A 43 -5.96 -10.08 1.57
CA THR A 43 -6.01 -9.22 2.76
C THR A 43 -5.27 -9.85 3.93
N THR A 44 -5.33 -11.19 4.08
CA THR A 44 -4.57 -11.89 5.12
C THR A 44 -3.06 -11.78 4.87
N CYS A 45 -2.59 -12.00 3.64
CA CYS A 45 -1.18 -11.81 3.28
C CYS A 45 -0.74 -10.38 3.53
N PHE A 46 -1.53 -9.42 3.08
CA PHE A 46 -1.28 -8.01 3.26
C PHE A 46 -1.17 -7.63 4.76
N TYR A 47 -2.10 -8.08 5.59
CA TYR A 47 -2.08 -7.81 7.03
C TYR A 47 -0.94 -8.54 7.77
N MET A 48 -0.49 -9.69 7.27
CA MET A 48 0.74 -10.33 7.79
C MET A 48 1.96 -9.45 7.52
N VAL A 49 2.07 -8.84 6.33
CA VAL A 49 3.17 -7.93 5.99
C VAL A 49 3.10 -6.62 6.78
N VAL A 50 1.91 -6.06 6.98
CA VAL A 50 1.71 -4.87 7.84
C VAL A 50 2.07 -5.17 9.30
N GLY A 51 1.88 -6.41 9.77
CA GLY A 51 2.06 -6.81 11.16
C GLY A 51 0.81 -6.69 12.02
N LEU A 52 -0.37 -6.64 11.38
CA LEU A 52 -1.69 -6.70 12.04
C LEU A 52 -2.11 -8.14 12.33
N VAL A 53 -1.62 -9.10 11.56
CA VAL A 53 -1.86 -10.54 11.71
C VAL A 53 -0.52 -11.25 11.75
N GLY A 54 -0.33 -12.16 12.72
CA GLY A 54 0.87 -13.00 12.78
C GLY A 54 0.81 -14.12 11.73
N ALA A 55 1.91 -14.36 11.01
CA ALA A 55 2.07 -15.52 10.15
C ALA A 55 2.27 -16.78 11.01
N ASP A 56 1.70 -17.92 10.57
CA ASP A 56 1.90 -19.21 11.25
C ASP A 56 3.18 -19.88 10.75
N ALA A 57 3.63 -19.55 9.51
CA ALA A 57 4.91 -19.94 8.95
C ALA A 57 5.32 -18.97 7.84
N GLY A 58 6.57 -19.08 7.39
CA GLY A 58 7.16 -18.22 6.39
C GLY A 58 7.97 -17.08 7.02
N ARG A 59 8.47 -16.20 6.16
CA ARG A 59 9.36 -15.10 6.54
C ARG A 59 8.94 -13.80 5.86
N ILE A 60 9.00 -12.69 6.60
CA ILE A 60 8.82 -11.33 6.08
C ILE A 60 10.09 -10.55 6.38
N ALA A 61 10.67 -9.90 5.36
CA ALA A 61 11.88 -9.10 5.53
C ALA A 61 11.74 -7.72 4.88
N ILE A 62 12.37 -6.71 5.48
CA ILE A 62 12.48 -5.34 4.98
C ILE A 62 13.98 -5.03 4.86
N GLY A 63 14.47 -4.81 3.63
CA GLY A 63 15.88 -4.55 3.41
C GLY A 63 16.80 -5.68 3.89
N GLY A 64 16.32 -6.93 3.88
CA GLY A 64 17.02 -8.13 4.35
C GLY A 64 16.85 -8.42 5.85
N GLU A 65 16.38 -7.45 6.65
CA GLU A 65 16.09 -7.64 8.07
C GLU A 65 14.78 -8.43 8.26
N ASP A 66 14.82 -9.49 9.06
CA ASP A 66 13.65 -10.30 9.38
C ASP A 66 12.71 -9.56 10.34
N VAL A 67 11.50 -9.29 9.86
CA VAL A 67 10.47 -8.59 10.63
C VAL A 67 9.24 -9.45 10.93
N THR A 68 9.34 -10.76 10.70
CA THR A 68 8.20 -11.68 10.79
C THR A 68 7.46 -11.58 12.13
N SER A 69 8.19 -11.50 13.24
CA SER A 69 7.64 -11.34 14.58
C SER A 69 7.51 -9.89 15.06
N HIS A 70 7.95 -8.90 14.26
CA HIS A 70 7.93 -7.51 14.67
C HIS A 70 6.52 -6.93 14.60
N PRO A 71 6.09 -6.19 15.66
CA PRO A 71 4.82 -5.46 15.62
C PRO A 71 4.89 -4.28 14.64
N ILE A 72 3.72 -3.81 14.21
CA ILE A 72 3.57 -2.75 13.20
C ILE A 72 4.46 -1.52 13.45
N HIS A 73 4.58 -1.04 14.70
CA HIS A 73 5.38 0.15 15.02
C HIS A 73 6.89 -0.06 14.82
N ARG A 74 7.41 -1.29 14.95
CA ARG A 74 8.80 -1.60 14.64
C ARG A 74 9.03 -1.66 13.13
N ARG A 75 8.08 -2.25 12.38
CA ARG A 75 8.13 -2.25 10.90
C ARG A 75 8.06 -0.84 10.34
N ALA A 76 7.26 0.04 10.96
CA ALA A 76 7.19 1.45 10.57
C ALA A 76 8.55 2.16 10.72
N ARG A 77 9.30 1.90 11.79
CA ARG A 77 10.66 2.45 11.99
C ARG A 77 11.68 1.93 10.98
N LEU A 78 11.42 0.78 10.37
CA LEU A 78 12.25 0.22 9.30
C LEU A 78 11.86 0.74 7.92
N GLY A 79 10.85 1.62 7.85
CA GLY A 79 10.40 2.29 6.63
C GLY A 79 9.18 1.65 5.97
N LEU A 80 8.34 0.90 6.71
CA LEU A 80 7.07 0.39 6.20
C LEU A 80 5.92 1.31 6.62
N SER A 81 5.21 1.91 5.67
CA SER A 81 3.99 2.66 5.93
C SER A 81 2.76 1.92 5.42
N TYR A 82 1.63 2.10 6.09
CA TYR A 82 0.36 1.48 5.75
C TYR A 82 -0.75 2.51 5.65
N LEU A 83 -1.45 2.51 4.52
CA LEU A 83 -2.64 3.32 4.29
C LEU A 83 -3.85 2.38 4.16
N PRO A 84 -4.73 2.37 5.16
CA PRO A 84 -5.94 1.56 5.14
C PRO A 84 -6.96 2.05 4.11
N GLN A 85 -7.94 1.20 3.80
CA GLN A 85 -9.08 1.56 2.98
C GLN A 85 -9.92 2.68 3.62
N GLU A 86 -10.15 2.59 4.93
CA GLU A 86 -10.89 3.61 5.67
C GLU A 86 -10.02 4.85 5.94
N ALA A 87 -10.69 6.02 5.97
CA ALA A 87 -10.02 7.29 6.24
C ALA A 87 -9.32 7.29 7.60
N SER A 88 -7.99 7.54 7.58
CA SER A 88 -7.12 7.49 8.75
C SER A 88 -6.71 8.87 9.30
N VAL A 89 -7.21 9.96 8.71
CA VAL A 89 -6.90 11.33 9.18
C VAL A 89 -7.42 11.60 10.60
N PHE A 90 -6.68 12.38 11.36
CA PHE A 90 -7.16 12.92 12.63
C PHE A 90 -8.19 14.02 12.35
N ARG A 91 -9.46 13.66 12.38
CA ARG A 91 -10.60 14.50 11.89
C ARG A 91 -10.68 15.88 12.54
N LYS A 92 -10.28 16.01 13.83
CA LYS A 92 -10.34 17.26 14.60
C LYS A 92 -9.12 18.16 14.39
N LEU A 93 -8.04 17.64 13.81
CA LEU A 93 -6.83 18.39 13.51
C LEU A 93 -6.95 19.03 12.12
N THR A 94 -6.22 20.13 11.92
CA THR A 94 -6.02 20.74 10.62
C THR A 94 -5.15 19.85 9.72
N VAL A 95 -5.09 20.16 8.43
CA VAL A 95 -4.19 19.48 7.47
C VAL A 95 -2.75 19.58 7.96
N ALA A 96 -2.28 20.78 8.32
CA ALA A 96 -0.92 20.98 8.81
C ALA A 96 -0.65 20.18 10.10
N GLU A 97 -1.56 20.21 11.07
CA GLU A 97 -1.43 19.45 12.31
C GLU A 97 -1.41 17.93 12.10
N ASN A 98 -2.16 17.41 11.13
CA ASN A 98 -2.13 15.99 10.76
C ASN A 98 -0.74 15.54 10.33
N VAL A 99 -0.05 16.32 9.50
CA VAL A 99 1.31 16.00 9.01
C VAL A 99 2.35 16.26 10.11
N ARG A 100 2.25 17.41 10.80
CA ARG A 100 3.16 17.78 11.89
C ARG A 100 3.20 16.72 12.99
N ALA A 101 2.06 16.18 13.40
CA ALA A 101 1.99 15.15 14.43
C ALA A 101 2.86 13.91 14.13
N VAL A 102 3.05 13.57 12.84
CA VAL A 102 3.94 12.47 12.45
C VAL A 102 5.40 12.93 12.41
N LEU A 103 5.66 14.15 11.91
CA LEU A 103 7.02 14.72 11.86
C LEU A 103 7.63 14.86 13.28
N GLU A 104 6.83 15.23 14.28
CA GLU A 104 7.27 15.36 15.68
C GLU A 104 7.81 14.04 16.26
N LEU A 105 7.39 12.90 15.71
CA LEU A 105 7.86 11.56 16.13
C LEU A 105 9.18 11.16 15.46
N GLN A 106 9.69 11.94 14.49
CA GLN A 106 10.90 11.60 13.73
C GLN A 106 12.21 12.12 14.36
N GLY A 107 12.16 12.76 15.53
CA GLY A 107 13.35 13.30 16.20
C GLY A 107 13.94 14.55 15.52
N LEU A 108 13.16 15.22 14.68
CA LEU A 108 13.56 16.44 13.97
C LEU A 108 13.51 17.67 14.91
N THR A 109 14.32 18.69 14.62
CA THR A 109 14.20 20.01 15.25
C THR A 109 12.93 20.72 14.78
N LYS A 110 12.47 21.73 15.53
CA LYS A 110 11.30 22.54 15.14
C LYS A 110 11.45 23.15 13.74
N ALA A 111 12.64 23.66 13.40
CA ALA A 111 12.90 24.25 12.09
C ALA A 111 12.78 23.21 10.97
N GLN A 112 13.35 22.02 11.17
CA GLN A 112 13.25 20.91 10.22
C GLN A 112 11.81 20.39 10.05
N ILE A 113 11.03 20.38 11.14
CA ILE A 113 9.60 20.01 11.08
C ILE A 113 8.85 20.99 10.18
N GLU A 114 9.00 22.31 10.39
CA GLU A 114 8.31 23.32 9.59
C GLU A 114 8.74 23.30 8.12
N GLU A 115 10.03 23.17 7.84
CA GLU A 115 10.55 23.03 6.49
C GLU A 115 9.96 21.80 5.77
N ARG A 116 10.01 20.63 6.43
CA ARG A 116 9.49 19.39 5.87
C ARG A 116 7.97 19.41 5.72
N LEU A 117 7.26 20.04 6.64
CA LEU A 117 5.81 20.23 6.57
C LEU A 117 5.43 21.01 5.30
N VAL A 118 6.04 22.19 5.09
CA VAL A 118 5.78 23.02 3.90
C VAL A 118 6.07 22.23 2.63
N GLN A 119 7.23 21.57 2.56
CA GLN A 119 7.61 20.74 1.42
C GLN A 119 6.56 19.66 1.10
N LEU A 120 6.10 18.89 2.08
CA LEU A 120 5.13 17.82 1.88
C LEU A 120 3.76 18.35 1.44
N LEU A 121 3.32 19.49 1.97
CA LEU A 121 2.05 20.10 1.59
C LEU A 121 2.10 20.64 0.16
N ASP A 122 3.23 21.23 -0.26
CA ASP A 122 3.45 21.73 -1.63
C ASP A 122 3.53 20.55 -2.63
N GLU A 123 4.32 19.53 -2.33
CA GLU A 123 4.48 18.34 -3.19
C GLU A 123 3.16 17.64 -3.50
N LEU A 124 2.22 17.64 -2.55
CA LEU A 124 0.90 17.03 -2.73
C LEU A 124 -0.18 18.02 -3.14
N GLY A 125 0.17 19.30 -3.37
CA GLY A 125 -0.75 20.34 -3.81
C GLY A 125 -1.88 20.65 -2.80
N ILE A 126 -1.56 20.57 -1.50
CA ILE A 126 -2.50 20.82 -0.40
C ILE A 126 -2.06 21.96 0.53
N ALA A 127 -1.06 22.74 0.14
CA ALA A 127 -0.57 23.87 0.95
C ALA A 127 -1.67 24.90 1.27
N GLY A 128 -2.53 25.22 0.29
CA GLY A 128 -3.67 26.11 0.50
C GLY A 128 -4.72 25.58 1.49
N LEU A 129 -4.68 24.30 1.81
CA LEU A 129 -5.59 23.65 2.76
C LEU A 129 -4.99 23.51 4.17
N ALA A 130 -3.74 23.97 4.37
CA ALA A 130 -3.02 23.77 5.63
C ALA A 130 -3.81 24.14 6.91
N PRO A 131 -4.56 25.27 6.97
CA PRO A 131 -5.34 25.65 8.14
C PRO A 131 -6.70 24.95 8.26
N ASN A 132 -7.15 24.23 7.21
CA ASN A 132 -8.49 23.64 7.17
C ASN A 132 -8.58 22.39 8.07
N PRO A 133 -9.67 22.21 8.83
CA PRO A 133 -9.91 20.98 9.56
C PRO A 133 -10.03 19.79 8.61
N ALA A 134 -9.41 18.65 8.95
CA ALA A 134 -9.44 17.46 8.10
C ALA A 134 -10.87 16.90 7.89
N LEU A 135 -11.80 17.24 8.77
CA LEU A 135 -13.22 16.84 8.61
C LEU A 135 -13.91 17.49 7.40
N SER A 136 -13.46 18.70 6.99
CA SER A 136 -14.07 19.46 5.88
C SER A 136 -13.55 19.07 4.50
N LEU A 137 -12.56 18.19 4.42
CA LEU A 137 -11.91 17.80 3.17
C LEU A 137 -12.79 16.87 2.32
N SER A 138 -12.71 17.07 1.01
CA SER A 138 -13.19 16.09 0.02
C SER A 138 -12.42 14.77 0.14
N GLY A 139 -12.93 13.71 -0.49
CA GLY A 139 -12.26 12.40 -0.49
C GLY A 139 -10.84 12.44 -1.06
N GLY A 140 -10.64 13.15 -2.20
CA GLY A 140 -9.34 13.29 -2.83
C GLY A 140 -8.35 14.13 -2.02
N GLU A 141 -8.79 15.25 -1.45
CA GLU A 141 -7.96 16.08 -0.55
C GLU A 141 -7.55 15.31 0.70
N ARG A 142 -8.48 14.57 1.29
CA ARG A 142 -8.21 13.71 2.45
C ARG A 142 -7.15 12.65 2.12
N ARG A 143 -7.26 12.01 0.95
CA ARG A 143 -6.27 11.01 0.52
C ARG A 143 -4.88 11.61 0.37
N ARG A 144 -4.77 12.83 -0.15
CA ARG A 144 -3.49 13.55 -0.23
C ARG A 144 -2.90 13.84 1.16
N VAL A 145 -3.72 14.20 2.14
CA VAL A 145 -3.28 14.40 3.53
C VAL A 145 -2.79 13.08 4.15
N GLU A 146 -3.48 11.97 3.92
CA GLU A 146 -3.04 10.63 4.39
C GLU A 146 -1.69 10.25 3.82
N ILE A 147 -1.46 10.53 2.55
CA ILE A 147 -0.19 10.28 1.89
C ILE A 147 0.90 11.22 2.41
N ALA A 148 0.60 12.51 2.63
CA ALA A 148 1.53 13.44 3.27
C ALA A 148 1.99 12.94 4.64
N ARG A 149 1.04 12.41 5.44
CA ARG A 149 1.35 11.78 6.74
C ARG A 149 2.23 10.54 6.60
N ALA A 150 1.95 9.70 5.59
CA ALA A 150 2.76 8.53 5.32
C ALA A 150 4.19 8.93 4.93
N LEU A 151 4.34 9.93 4.06
CA LEU A 151 5.64 10.47 3.63
C LEU A 151 6.41 11.18 4.75
N ALA A 152 5.71 11.72 5.76
CA ALA A 152 6.33 12.34 6.92
C ALA A 152 7.19 11.36 7.75
N SER A 153 6.96 10.04 7.63
CA SER A 153 7.78 9.00 8.26
C SER A 153 8.95 8.52 7.42
N ASP A 154 9.20 9.13 6.26
CA ASP A 154 10.26 8.77 5.30
C ASP A 154 10.26 7.27 4.93
N PRO A 155 9.15 6.74 4.38
CA PRO A 155 8.99 5.32 4.15
C PRO A 155 9.83 4.84 2.95
N LYS A 156 10.34 3.61 3.05
CA LYS A 156 10.93 2.86 1.93
C LYS A 156 9.86 2.10 1.14
N PHE A 157 8.80 1.69 1.84
CA PHE A 157 7.68 0.94 1.28
C PHE A 157 6.35 1.49 1.81
N ILE A 158 5.37 1.60 0.93
CA ILE A 158 3.99 1.97 1.28
C ILE A 158 3.05 0.86 0.83
N LEU A 159 2.20 0.43 1.75
CA LEU A 159 1.15 -0.55 1.51
C LEU A 159 -0.19 0.18 1.40
N LEU A 160 -0.87 0.00 0.26
CA LEU A 160 -2.17 0.62 -0.03
C LEU A 160 -3.26 -0.46 -0.05
N ASP A 161 -4.18 -0.38 0.90
CA ASP A 161 -5.31 -1.30 1.01
C ASP A 161 -6.52 -0.71 0.27
N GLU A 162 -6.91 -1.33 -0.83
CA GLU A 162 -8.04 -0.98 -1.68
C GLU A 162 -8.13 0.53 -2.04
N PRO A 163 -7.06 1.14 -2.61
CA PRO A 163 -7.02 2.58 -2.86
C PRO A 163 -8.05 3.08 -3.87
N PHE A 164 -8.63 2.20 -4.70
CA PHE A 164 -9.62 2.56 -5.73
C PHE A 164 -11.05 2.19 -5.33
N ALA A 165 -11.26 1.56 -4.16
CA ALA A 165 -12.58 1.10 -3.74
C ALA A 165 -13.53 2.28 -3.48
N GLY A 166 -14.68 2.27 -4.16
CA GLY A 166 -15.71 3.30 -4.00
C GLY A 166 -15.32 4.70 -4.49
N VAL A 167 -14.29 4.80 -5.32
CA VAL A 167 -13.78 6.05 -5.87
C VAL A 167 -14.36 6.28 -7.27
N ASP A 168 -14.74 7.54 -7.57
CA ASP A 168 -15.20 7.91 -8.91
C ASP A 168 -14.05 7.87 -9.94
N PRO A 169 -14.36 7.70 -11.26
CA PRO A 169 -13.33 7.54 -12.28
C PRO A 169 -12.33 8.70 -12.40
N ILE A 170 -12.75 9.94 -12.09
CA ILE A 170 -11.87 11.11 -12.15
C ILE A 170 -10.87 11.06 -11.00
N ALA A 171 -11.35 10.74 -9.79
CA ALA A 171 -10.50 10.63 -8.61
C ALA A 171 -9.55 9.41 -8.69
N VAL A 172 -9.91 8.34 -9.41
CA VAL A 172 -8.99 7.21 -9.70
C VAL A 172 -7.73 7.70 -10.40
N LEU A 173 -7.86 8.57 -11.42
CA LEU A 173 -6.70 9.12 -12.13
C LEU A 173 -5.78 9.93 -11.20
N ASP A 174 -6.34 10.66 -10.26
CA ASP A 174 -5.55 11.42 -9.29
C ASP A 174 -4.80 10.50 -8.31
N ILE A 175 -5.46 9.45 -7.83
CA ILE A 175 -4.82 8.43 -6.99
C ILE A 175 -3.68 7.73 -7.77
N GLN A 176 -3.91 7.38 -9.03
CA GLN A 176 -2.88 6.78 -9.87
C GLN A 176 -1.67 7.71 -10.07
N LYS A 177 -1.88 9.02 -10.26
CA LYS A 177 -0.79 10.01 -10.32
C LYS A 177 0.03 10.04 -9.02
N ILE A 178 -0.65 10.00 -7.87
CA ILE A 178 0.01 9.98 -6.58
C ILE A 178 0.82 8.70 -6.39
N ILE A 179 0.29 7.54 -6.79
CA ILE A 179 1.02 6.26 -6.69
C ILE A 179 2.28 6.28 -7.56
N ARG A 180 2.19 6.82 -8.79
CA ARG A 180 3.37 7.01 -9.66
C ARG A 180 4.38 7.97 -9.03
N PHE A 181 3.93 9.06 -8.44
CA PHE A 181 4.79 9.99 -7.71
C PHE A 181 5.54 9.30 -6.55
N LEU A 182 4.90 8.37 -5.80
CA LEU A 182 5.58 7.58 -4.77
C LEU A 182 6.68 6.71 -5.38
N LYS A 183 6.40 6.03 -6.49
CA LYS A 183 7.38 5.23 -7.24
C LYS A 183 8.56 6.08 -7.70
N ASP A 184 8.31 7.25 -8.29
CA ASP A 184 9.34 8.15 -8.82
C ASP A 184 10.27 8.69 -7.71
N ARG A 185 9.79 8.69 -6.46
CA ARG A 185 10.61 8.95 -5.25
C ARG A 185 11.42 7.75 -4.78
N GLY A 186 11.39 6.64 -5.50
CA GLY A 186 12.09 5.41 -5.13
C GLY A 186 11.39 4.60 -4.03
N ILE A 187 10.12 4.91 -3.71
CA ILE A 187 9.34 4.17 -2.72
C ILE A 187 8.71 2.94 -3.40
N GLY A 188 8.90 1.75 -2.80
CA GLY A 188 8.20 0.54 -3.24
C GLY A 188 6.74 0.58 -2.79
N VAL A 189 5.81 0.27 -3.69
CA VAL A 189 4.37 0.31 -3.41
C VAL A 189 3.76 -1.07 -3.59
N LEU A 190 3.07 -1.57 -2.55
CA LEU A 190 2.25 -2.78 -2.62
C LEU A 190 0.78 -2.38 -2.57
N ILE A 191 0.01 -2.83 -3.55
CA ILE A 191 -1.42 -2.52 -3.67
C ILE A 191 -2.23 -3.81 -3.61
N THR A 192 -3.29 -3.85 -2.81
CA THR A 192 -4.38 -4.80 -2.95
C THR A 192 -5.67 -4.07 -3.29
N ASP A 193 -6.40 -4.53 -4.30
CA ASP A 193 -7.65 -3.89 -4.73
C ASP A 193 -8.56 -4.88 -5.47
N HIS A 194 -9.84 -4.54 -5.54
CA HIS A 194 -10.84 -5.24 -6.37
C HIS A 194 -10.94 -4.66 -7.77
N SER A 195 -10.51 -3.41 -7.96
CA SER A 195 -10.47 -2.69 -9.23
C SER A 195 -9.27 -3.13 -10.06
N VAL A 196 -9.40 -4.29 -10.70
CA VAL A 196 -8.27 -4.98 -11.36
C VAL A 196 -7.67 -4.17 -12.48
N ARG A 197 -8.51 -3.53 -13.31
CA ARG A 197 -8.05 -2.74 -14.46
C ARG A 197 -7.24 -1.53 -14.01
N GLU A 198 -7.74 -0.79 -13.04
CA GLU A 198 -7.11 0.39 -12.46
C GLU A 198 -5.77 0.04 -11.82
N THR A 199 -5.71 -1.11 -11.13
CA THR A 199 -4.50 -1.57 -10.46
C THR A 199 -3.47 -2.09 -11.47
N LEU A 200 -3.83 -2.97 -12.39
CA LEU A 200 -2.92 -3.48 -13.42
C LEU A 200 -2.41 -2.35 -14.31
N GLY A 201 -3.23 -1.31 -14.58
CA GLY A 201 -2.85 -0.15 -15.40
C GLY A 201 -1.73 0.72 -14.82
N ILE A 202 -1.33 0.49 -13.56
CA ILE A 202 -0.23 1.25 -12.91
C ILE A 202 0.86 0.35 -12.32
N CYS A 203 0.63 -0.96 -12.21
CA CYS A 203 1.62 -1.88 -11.67
C CYS A 203 2.74 -2.16 -12.66
N ASP A 204 3.97 -2.32 -12.15
CA ASP A 204 5.08 -2.89 -12.90
C ASP A 204 4.98 -4.41 -12.93
N ARG A 205 4.46 -4.99 -11.85
CA ARG A 205 4.31 -6.43 -11.66
C ARG A 205 3.10 -6.73 -10.78
N ALA A 206 2.48 -7.88 -10.98
CA ALA A 206 1.40 -8.34 -10.12
C ALA A 206 1.57 -9.82 -9.75
N TYR A 207 1.03 -10.16 -8.58
CA TYR A 207 0.84 -11.53 -8.10
C TYR A 207 -0.65 -11.82 -8.02
N ILE A 208 -1.08 -12.87 -8.68
CA ILE A 208 -2.47 -13.33 -8.61
C ILE A 208 -2.53 -14.45 -7.58
N ILE A 209 -3.25 -14.20 -6.50
CA ILE A 209 -3.51 -15.20 -5.45
C ILE A 209 -4.83 -15.88 -5.72
N SER A 210 -4.83 -17.21 -5.67
CA SER A 210 -6.02 -18.05 -5.74
C SER A 210 -5.88 -19.19 -4.75
N ASP A 211 -6.95 -19.46 -4.02
CA ASP A 211 -7.03 -20.55 -3.02
C ASP A 211 -5.80 -20.61 -2.07
N GLY A 212 -5.35 -19.45 -1.58
CA GLY A 212 -4.26 -19.34 -0.61
C GLY A 212 -2.85 -19.53 -1.16
N SER A 213 -2.67 -19.55 -2.49
CA SER A 213 -1.38 -19.73 -3.15
C SER A 213 -1.22 -18.74 -4.32
N VAL A 214 0.02 -18.49 -4.76
CA VAL A 214 0.29 -17.68 -5.95
C VAL A 214 -0.04 -18.52 -7.19
N LEU A 215 -1.07 -18.13 -7.92
CA LEU A 215 -1.45 -18.75 -9.20
C LEU A 215 -0.51 -18.32 -10.33
N LYS A 216 -0.20 -17.00 -10.38
CA LYS A 216 0.66 -16.42 -11.42
C LYS A 216 1.31 -15.15 -10.90
N SER A 217 2.51 -14.85 -11.38
CA SER A 217 3.17 -13.56 -11.22
C SER A 217 3.80 -13.12 -12.54
N GLY A 218 3.88 -11.81 -12.76
CA GLY A 218 4.47 -11.23 -13.97
C GLY A 218 4.05 -9.79 -14.22
N THR A 219 4.39 -9.27 -15.39
CA THR A 219 3.92 -7.96 -15.85
C THR A 219 2.41 -7.99 -16.09
N PRO A 220 1.74 -6.84 -16.10
CA PRO A 220 0.31 -6.76 -16.41
C PRO A 220 -0.08 -7.50 -17.69
N GLU A 221 0.71 -7.38 -18.76
CA GLU A 221 0.47 -8.06 -20.04
C GLU A 221 0.56 -9.59 -19.89
N ALA A 222 1.56 -10.09 -19.16
CA ALA A 222 1.72 -11.53 -18.90
C ALA A 222 0.58 -12.09 -18.05
N ILE A 223 0.07 -11.31 -17.09
CA ILE A 223 -1.09 -11.67 -16.27
C ILE A 223 -2.37 -11.76 -17.11
N VAL A 224 -2.62 -10.75 -17.97
CA VAL A 224 -3.84 -10.71 -18.81
C VAL A 224 -3.82 -11.76 -19.91
N ALA A 225 -2.64 -12.15 -20.40
CA ALA A 225 -2.49 -13.20 -21.42
C ALA A 225 -2.63 -14.63 -20.86
N ASP A 226 -2.52 -14.81 -19.54
CA ASP A 226 -2.54 -16.14 -18.92
C ASP A 226 -3.96 -16.72 -18.87
N GLU A 227 -4.15 -17.90 -19.50
CA GLU A 227 -5.46 -18.56 -19.59
C GLU A 227 -6.00 -18.99 -18.22
N SER A 228 -5.14 -19.42 -17.30
CA SER A 228 -5.56 -19.82 -15.95
C SER A 228 -6.07 -18.63 -15.14
N VAL A 229 -5.40 -17.47 -15.25
CA VAL A 229 -5.82 -16.23 -14.63
C VAL A 229 -7.14 -15.73 -15.21
N ARG A 230 -7.29 -15.77 -16.52
CA ARG A 230 -8.55 -15.38 -17.19
C ARG A 230 -9.71 -16.25 -16.72
N ARG A 231 -9.53 -17.56 -16.69
CA ARG A 231 -10.57 -18.50 -16.28
C ARG A 231 -10.98 -18.35 -14.81
N VAL A 232 -10.03 -18.08 -13.90
CA VAL A 232 -10.28 -18.07 -12.45
C VAL A 232 -10.67 -16.69 -11.94
N TYR A 233 -10.18 -15.61 -12.58
CA TYR A 233 -10.26 -14.27 -11.99
C TYR A 233 -10.73 -13.17 -12.95
N LEU A 234 -10.13 -13.03 -14.15
CA LEU A 234 -10.38 -11.88 -15.01
C LEU A 234 -11.64 -12.03 -15.88
N GLY A 235 -11.99 -13.26 -16.27
CA GLY A 235 -12.98 -13.54 -17.30
C GLY A 235 -12.39 -13.49 -18.73
N GLU A 236 -13.04 -14.19 -19.67
CA GLU A 236 -12.51 -14.36 -21.03
C GLU A 236 -12.40 -13.07 -21.85
N HIS A 237 -13.27 -12.09 -21.57
CA HIS A 237 -13.35 -10.82 -22.32
C HIS A 237 -12.60 -9.66 -21.67
N PHE A 238 -11.84 -9.91 -20.60
CA PHE A 238 -11.07 -8.84 -19.93
C PHE A 238 -10.02 -8.25 -20.86
N ARG A 239 -9.94 -6.89 -20.88
CA ARG A 239 -8.92 -6.10 -21.59
C ARG A 239 -8.45 -4.97 -20.65
N LEU A 240 -7.15 -4.67 -20.68
CA LEU A 240 -6.55 -3.49 -20.04
C LEU A 240 -6.97 -2.21 -20.75
#